data_7cf441aae3de5dde49d387b9e16eddc0
#
_entry.id   7cf441aae3de5dde49d387b9e16eddc0
#
_cell.length_a   1.000
_cell.length_b   1.000
_cell.length_c   1.000
_cell.angle_alpha   90.00
_cell.angle_beta   90.00
_cell.angle_gamma   90.00
#
_symmetry.space_group_name_H-M   'P 1'
#
loop_
_entity.id
_entity.type
_entity.pdbx_description
1 polymer ?
#
loop_
_entity_poly.entity_id
_entity_poly.type
_entity_poly.pdbx_seq_one_letter_code
_entity_poly.pdbx_strand_id
1 'polypeptide(L)'
;MERFTPPKLIWTEADFEQMSWHDCRLHGIGIVDDFNPHQHELRLDIDYIFQWRGFGNHAEQTGFWISPATLVFEPEHFRIDLPGAGGDWIIGVERSDKGEASDWLISFNTGGSITVRARGFRQYIRRSPIFVATPDQYLETTQRGGISFDTYTQEI
;
A
#
# COMPACT_ATOMS: atom_id res chain seq x y z
N MET A 1 6.74 -26.22 -0.85
CA MET A 1 5.94 -25.01 -1.18
C MET A 1 6.87 -23.81 -1.16
N GLU A 2 6.92 -23.10 -2.25
CA GLU A 2 7.74 -21.90 -2.36
C GLU A 2 7.21 -20.80 -1.44
N ARG A 3 8.11 -20.09 -0.80
CA ARG A 3 7.78 -18.94 0.06
C ARG A 3 8.50 -17.72 -0.48
N PHE A 4 7.81 -16.60 -0.51
CA PHE A 4 8.43 -15.31 -0.77
C PHE A 4 8.77 -14.64 0.56
N THR A 5 10.03 -14.29 0.73
CA THR A 5 10.47 -13.54 1.91
C THR A 5 10.73 -12.10 1.51
N PRO A 6 9.99 -11.14 2.06
CA PRO A 6 10.27 -9.73 1.81
C PRO A 6 11.68 -9.37 2.26
N PRO A 7 12.40 -8.53 1.52
CA PRO A 7 13.73 -8.10 1.95
C PRO A 7 13.70 -7.29 3.25
N LYS A 8 12.57 -6.67 3.54
CA LYS A 8 12.31 -6.00 4.82
C LYS A 8 10.80 -5.85 5.06
N LEU A 9 10.43 -5.54 6.29
CA LEU A 9 9.02 -5.44 6.72
C LEU A 9 8.55 -4.00 6.90
N ILE A 10 9.47 -3.06 7.04
CA ILE A 10 9.17 -1.63 7.16
C ILE A 10 9.91 -0.90 6.04
N TRP A 11 9.14 -0.22 5.22
CA TRP A 11 9.62 0.53 4.07
C TRP A 11 9.39 2.02 4.30
N THR A 12 10.28 2.86 3.78
CA THR A 12 10.20 4.31 3.91
C THR A 12 10.40 5.00 2.57
N GLU A 13 10.31 6.32 2.55
CA GLU A 13 10.57 7.15 1.37
C GLU A 13 11.98 6.95 0.80
N ALA A 14 12.92 6.49 1.60
CA ALA A 14 14.27 6.14 1.12
C ALA A 14 14.24 4.95 0.15
N ASP A 15 13.20 4.15 0.20
CA ASP A 15 13.01 2.97 -0.65
C ASP A 15 12.12 3.26 -1.87
N PHE A 16 11.60 4.46 -2.00
CA PHE A 16 10.56 4.81 -2.97
C PHE A 16 10.88 4.35 -4.40
N GLU A 17 12.11 4.54 -4.85
CA GLU A 17 12.53 4.15 -6.20
C GLU A 17 12.53 2.64 -6.45
N GLN A 18 12.52 1.83 -5.39
CA GLN A 18 12.48 0.36 -5.45
C GLN A 18 11.07 -0.19 -5.28
N MET A 19 10.11 0.66 -4.95
CA MET A 19 8.74 0.26 -4.64
C MET A 19 7.82 0.52 -5.83
N SER A 20 6.77 -0.29 -5.92
CA SER A 20 5.67 -0.07 -6.85
C SER A 20 4.36 -0.43 -6.18
N TRP A 21 3.40 0.47 -6.29
CA TRP A 21 2.04 0.24 -5.78
C TRP A 21 1.04 -0.07 -6.90
N HIS A 22 1.53 -0.29 -8.11
CA HIS A 22 0.68 -0.59 -9.26
C HIS A 22 -0.18 -1.83 -8.98
N ASP A 23 -1.49 -1.70 -9.17
CA ASP A 23 -2.51 -2.71 -8.91
C ASP A 23 -2.72 -3.09 -7.43
N CYS A 24 -2.07 -2.43 -6.49
CA CYS A 24 -2.35 -2.63 -5.07
C CYS A 24 -3.76 -2.16 -4.72
N ARG A 25 -4.56 -3.04 -4.13
CA ARG A 25 -5.93 -2.73 -3.76
C ARG A 25 -5.97 -1.91 -2.46
N LEU A 26 -6.82 -0.87 -2.46
CA LEU A 26 -7.16 -0.11 -1.26
C LEU A 26 -8.35 -0.76 -0.56
N HIS A 27 -8.20 -1.10 0.73
CA HIS A 27 -9.25 -1.66 1.56
C HIS A 27 -9.84 -0.66 2.55
N GLY A 28 -9.05 0.29 3.01
CA GLY A 28 -9.52 1.26 3.98
C GLY A 28 -8.62 2.48 4.09
N ILE A 29 -9.21 3.55 4.59
CA ILE A 29 -8.54 4.82 4.89
C ILE A 29 -8.89 5.19 6.31
N GLY A 30 -7.89 5.47 7.13
CA GLY A 30 -8.07 5.91 8.50
C GLY A 30 -7.30 7.17 8.80
N ILE A 31 -7.88 8.02 9.63
CA ILE A 31 -7.22 9.18 10.21
C ILE A 31 -7.05 8.88 11.69
N VAL A 32 -5.79 8.81 12.12
CA VAL A 32 -5.46 8.58 13.53
C VAL A 32 -5.05 9.90 14.13
N ASP A 33 -5.86 10.37 15.06
CA ASP A 33 -5.63 11.57 15.82
C ASP A 33 -5.65 11.21 17.30
N ASP A 34 -4.50 11.29 17.96
CA ASP A 34 -4.36 11.00 19.38
C ASP A 34 -4.50 12.23 20.27
N PHE A 35 -5.25 13.24 19.81
CA PHE A 35 -5.45 14.54 20.45
C PHE A 35 -4.19 15.41 20.59
N ASN A 36 -3.09 14.99 19.97
CA ASN A 36 -1.91 15.82 19.84
C ASN A 36 -1.97 16.54 18.49
N PRO A 37 -2.16 17.87 18.43
CA PRO A 37 -2.33 18.61 17.17
C PRO A 37 -1.11 18.53 16.25
N HIS A 38 -0.02 17.93 16.71
CA HIS A 38 1.22 17.74 15.93
C HIS A 38 1.48 16.30 15.51
N GLN A 39 0.59 15.36 15.84
CA GLN A 39 0.79 13.92 15.60
C GLN A 39 -0.47 13.23 15.09
N HIS A 40 -1.01 13.70 13.99
CA HIS A 40 -2.04 12.95 13.27
C HIS A 40 -1.40 12.17 12.12
N GLU A 41 -2.00 11.04 11.82
CA GLU A 41 -1.54 10.16 10.76
C GLU A 41 -2.68 9.84 9.81
N LEU A 42 -2.36 9.81 8.52
CA LEU A 42 -3.21 9.22 7.48
C LEU A 42 -2.72 7.80 7.24
N ARG A 43 -3.57 6.81 7.43
CA ARG A 43 -3.24 5.39 7.24
C ARG A 43 -4.10 4.79 6.14
N LEU A 44 -3.46 4.07 5.24
CA LEU A 44 -4.10 3.32 4.18
C LEU A 44 -3.89 1.83 4.43
N ASP A 45 -4.98 1.07 4.43
CA ASP A 45 -4.92 -0.40 4.44
C ASP A 45 -4.94 -0.90 3.00
N ILE A 46 -3.85 -1.50 2.56
CA ILE A 46 -3.66 -1.95 1.19
C ILE A 46 -3.21 -3.42 1.12
N ASP A 47 -3.44 -4.03 -0.03
CA ASP A 47 -2.77 -5.27 -0.41
C ASP A 47 -1.55 -4.91 -1.25
N TYR A 48 -0.34 -5.05 -0.66
CA TYR A 48 0.89 -4.70 -1.34
C TYR A 48 1.42 -5.89 -2.16
N ILE A 49 1.61 -5.67 -3.45
CA ILE A 49 2.13 -6.67 -4.38
C ILE A 49 3.65 -6.57 -4.43
N PHE A 50 4.34 -7.58 -3.92
CA PHE A 50 5.80 -7.66 -3.97
C PHE A 50 6.33 -8.11 -5.31
N GLN A 51 5.64 -9.06 -5.92
CA GLN A 51 6.11 -9.69 -7.14
C GLN A 51 4.96 -10.17 -8.00
N TRP A 52 5.09 -9.93 -9.28
CA TRP A 52 4.27 -10.47 -10.33
C TRP A 52 4.99 -11.69 -10.92
N ARG A 53 4.31 -12.82 -11.00
CA ARG A 53 4.93 -14.07 -11.46
C ARG A 53 4.20 -14.64 -12.66
N GLY A 54 4.98 -15.12 -13.63
CA GLY A 54 4.46 -15.85 -14.79
C GLY A 54 3.93 -14.97 -15.92
N PHE A 55 3.96 -13.67 -15.80
CA PHE A 55 3.50 -12.75 -16.83
C PHE A 55 4.54 -12.68 -17.96
N GLY A 56 4.15 -13.06 -19.18
CA GLY A 56 4.99 -13.04 -20.36
C GLY A 56 5.77 -14.34 -20.62
N ASN A 57 5.67 -15.35 -19.76
CA ASN A 57 6.26 -16.67 -19.94
C ASN A 57 5.18 -17.74 -20.04
N HIS A 58 5.39 -18.76 -20.87
CA HIS A 58 4.43 -19.84 -21.11
C HIS A 58 4.37 -20.89 -20.01
N ALA A 59 5.16 -20.76 -18.96
CA ALA A 59 5.29 -21.78 -17.96
C ALA A 59 4.65 -21.33 -16.65
N GLU A 60 3.80 -22.20 -16.16
CA GLU A 60 3.36 -22.25 -14.78
C GLU A 60 2.38 -21.14 -14.35
N GLN A 61 1.97 -21.24 -13.13
CA GLN A 61 0.95 -20.44 -12.50
C GLN A 61 1.29 -18.95 -12.50
N THR A 62 0.49 -18.15 -13.19
CA THR A 62 0.57 -16.70 -13.10
C THR A 62 -0.13 -16.20 -11.85
N GLY A 63 0.42 -15.22 -11.22
CA GLY A 63 -0.14 -14.64 -10.00
C GLY A 63 0.76 -13.63 -9.34
N PHE A 64 0.45 -13.38 -8.08
CA PHE A 64 1.03 -12.30 -7.31
C PHE A 64 1.41 -12.76 -5.91
N TRP A 65 2.57 -12.30 -5.43
CA TRP A 65 2.90 -12.38 -4.01
C TRP A 65 2.43 -11.13 -3.32
N ILE A 66 1.43 -11.26 -2.45
CA ILE A 66 0.69 -10.16 -1.84
C ILE A 66 0.73 -10.25 -0.33
N SER A 67 0.92 -9.10 0.32
CA SER A 67 0.78 -8.95 1.77
C SER A 67 -0.16 -7.82 2.12
N PRO A 68 -0.96 -7.95 3.18
CA PRO A 68 -1.63 -6.79 3.76
C PRO A 68 -0.59 -5.85 4.36
N ALA A 69 -0.73 -4.58 4.07
CA ALA A 69 0.20 -3.55 4.51
C ALA A 69 -0.54 -2.30 4.98
N THR A 70 0.09 -1.58 5.90
CA THR A 70 -0.36 -0.26 6.33
C THR A 70 0.61 0.79 5.84
N LEU A 71 0.15 1.67 4.96
CA LEU A 71 0.90 2.82 4.47
C LEU A 71 0.53 4.04 5.32
N VAL A 72 1.52 4.66 5.94
CA VAL A 72 1.35 5.72 6.93
C VAL A 72 2.05 6.99 6.49
N PHE A 73 1.29 8.08 6.45
CA PHE A 73 1.82 9.43 6.30
C PHE A 73 1.57 10.24 7.58
N GLU A 74 2.51 11.11 7.93
CA GLU A 74 2.31 12.19 8.90
C GLU A 74 2.10 13.48 8.09
N PRO A 75 0.86 13.82 7.69
CA PRO A 75 0.62 14.86 6.71
C PRO A 75 0.64 16.26 7.33
N GLU A 76 1.19 17.22 6.60
CA GLU A 76 0.93 18.63 6.84
C GLU A 76 -0.51 18.97 6.43
N HIS A 77 -0.94 18.42 5.30
CA HIS A 77 -2.31 18.42 4.82
C HIS A 77 -2.52 17.28 3.81
N PHE A 78 -3.76 16.90 3.60
CA PHE A 78 -4.13 15.91 2.59
C PHE A 78 -5.53 16.18 2.04
N ARG A 79 -5.80 15.62 0.87
CA ARG A 79 -7.09 15.62 0.23
C ARG A 79 -7.40 14.23 -0.31
N ILE A 80 -8.61 13.75 -0.05
CA ILE A 80 -9.12 12.49 -0.56
C ILE A 80 -10.26 12.80 -1.52
N ASP A 81 -10.14 12.33 -2.74
CA ASP A 81 -11.13 12.47 -3.79
C ASP A 81 -11.33 11.10 -4.47
N LEU A 82 -12.24 10.31 -3.93
CA LEU A 82 -12.55 8.97 -4.41
C LEU A 82 -14.02 8.92 -4.85
N PRO A 83 -14.30 9.08 -6.15
CA PRO A 83 -15.66 9.11 -6.68
C PRO A 83 -16.30 7.71 -6.78
N GLY A 84 -15.53 6.66 -6.51
CA GLY A 84 -15.94 5.29 -6.74
C GLY A 84 -16.86 4.71 -5.67
N ALA A 85 -17.45 3.57 -6.01
CA ALA A 85 -18.31 2.77 -5.14
C ALA A 85 -17.54 1.56 -4.53
N GLY A 86 -16.24 1.66 -4.40
CA GLY A 86 -15.36 0.60 -3.96
C GLY A 86 -14.61 -0.09 -5.10
N GLY A 87 -13.70 -1.00 -4.77
CA GLY A 87 -12.88 -1.69 -5.76
C GLY A 87 -11.77 -0.82 -6.34
N ASP A 88 -11.20 0.06 -5.55
CA ASP A 88 -10.15 0.96 -5.98
C ASP A 88 -8.78 0.28 -5.97
N TRP A 89 -8.11 0.31 -7.11
CA TRP A 89 -6.71 -0.09 -7.27
C TRP A 89 -5.84 1.12 -7.49
N ILE A 90 -4.66 1.11 -6.89
CA ILE A 90 -3.65 2.13 -7.13
C ILE A 90 -3.08 1.93 -8.54
N ILE A 91 -3.07 2.98 -9.36
CA ILE A 91 -2.38 3.00 -10.64
C ILE A 91 -0.91 3.35 -10.44
N GLY A 92 -0.64 4.30 -9.56
CA GLY A 92 0.71 4.75 -9.27
C GLY A 92 0.76 5.73 -8.12
N VAL A 93 1.96 5.92 -7.62
CA VAL A 93 2.30 6.93 -6.61
C VAL A 93 3.40 7.81 -7.20
N GLU A 94 3.14 9.10 -7.26
CA GLU A 94 4.09 10.10 -7.74
C GLU A 94 4.56 10.99 -6.60
N ARG A 95 5.82 11.37 -6.64
CA ARG A 95 6.43 12.27 -5.68
C ARG A 95 6.89 13.54 -6.39
N SER A 96 6.50 14.68 -5.85
CA SER A 96 7.01 15.98 -6.25
C SER A 96 7.78 16.60 -5.09
N ASP A 97 9.09 16.81 -5.28
CA ASP A 97 9.92 17.39 -4.24
C ASP A 97 9.75 18.91 -4.19
N LYS A 98 9.26 19.40 -3.04
CA LYS A 98 9.05 20.83 -2.80
C LYS A 98 9.60 21.23 -1.42
N GLY A 99 10.92 21.31 -1.31
CA GLY A 99 11.58 21.65 -0.07
C GLY A 99 11.69 20.50 0.92
N GLU A 100 11.42 20.73 2.20
CA GLU A 100 11.53 19.71 3.26
C GLU A 100 10.43 18.65 3.21
N ALA A 101 9.27 19.01 2.66
CA ALA A 101 8.18 18.08 2.43
C ALA A 101 7.98 17.84 0.93
N SER A 102 7.42 16.70 0.61
CA SER A 102 7.04 16.33 -0.76
C SER A 102 5.53 16.30 -0.90
N ASP A 103 5.05 16.55 -2.12
CA ASP A 103 3.68 16.25 -2.49
C ASP A 103 3.62 14.83 -3.06
N TRP A 104 2.82 13.99 -2.42
CA TRP A 104 2.59 12.62 -2.84
C TRP A 104 1.21 12.54 -3.51
N LEU A 105 1.17 11.99 -4.71
CA LEU A 105 -0.07 11.77 -5.45
C LEU A 105 -0.29 10.28 -5.63
N ILE A 106 -1.35 9.76 -5.04
CA ILE A 106 -1.80 8.38 -5.21
C ILE A 106 -2.99 8.41 -6.16
N SER A 107 -2.84 7.81 -7.33
CA SER A 107 -3.87 7.77 -8.37
C SER A 107 -4.53 6.40 -8.42
N PHE A 108 -5.85 6.37 -8.63
CA PHE A 108 -6.66 5.15 -8.65
C PHE A 108 -7.28 4.92 -10.03
N ASN A 109 -7.58 3.65 -10.31
CA ASN A 109 -8.23 3.20 -11.55
C ASN A 109 -9.59 3.84 -11.81
N THR A 110 -10.28 4.27 -10.75
CA THR A 110 -11.60 4.91 -10.81
C THR A 110 -11.55 6.39 -11.20
N GLY A 111 -10.36 6.94 -11.40
CA GLY A 111 -10.15 8.37 -11.65
C GLY A 111 -10.00 9.20 -10.38
N GLY A 112 -10.12 8.57 -9.22
CA GLY A 112 -9.90 9.23 -7.94
C GLY A 112 -8.42 9.37 -7.58
N SER A 113 -8.16 10.14 -6.54
CA SER A 113 -6.81 10.37 -6.02
C SER A 113 -6.79 10.70 -4.53
N ILE A 114 -5.64 10.46 -3.93
CA ILE A 114 -5.28 10.98 -2.62
C ILE A 114 -4.01 11.80 -2.81
N THR A 115 -4.05 13.05 -2.39
CA THR A 115 -2.87 13.91 -2.35
C THR A 115 -2.46 14.14 -0.92
N VAL A 116 -1.18 14.00 -0.64
CA VAL A 116 -0.63 14.14 0.71
C VAL A 116 0.63 14.99 0.64
N ARG A 117 0.70 16.03 1.47
CA ARG A 117 1.96 16.73 1.69
C ARG A 117 2.58 16.25 2.99
N ALA A 118 3.71 15.59 2.88
CA ALA A 118 4.43 15.00 4.01
C ALA A 118 5.92 14.87 3.72
N ARG A 119 6.74 14.78 4.75
CA ARG A 119 8.20 14.56 4.59
C ARG A 119 8.50 13.21 3.98
N GLY A 120 7.74 12.20 4.35
CA GLY A 120 7.90 10.85 3.86
C GLY A 120 6.74 9.97 4.24
N PHE A 121 6.97 8.67 4.16
CA PHE A 121 5.99 7.67 4.58
C PHE A 121 6.69 6.51 5.30
N ARG A 122 5.89 5.68 5.96
CA ARG A 122 6.28 4.36 6.43
C ARG A 122 5.24 3.34 5.95
N GLN A 123 5.70 2.21 5.47
CA GLN A 123 4.82 1.11 5.10
C GLN A 123 5.19 -0.13 5.88
N TYR A 124 4.23 -0.65 6.61
CA TYR A 124 4.36 -1.83 7.47
C TYR A 124 3.74 -3.04 6.80
N ILE A 125 4.53 -4.09 6.61
CA ILE A 125 4.04 -5.38 6.12
C ILE A 125 3.51 -6.17 7.31
N ARG A 126 2.20 -6.41 7.36
CA ARG A 126 1.57 -6.98 8.55
C ARG A 126 1.61 -8.49 8.64
N ARG A 127 1.68 -9.16 7.51
CA ARG A 127 1.71 -10.64 7.42
C ARG A 127 2.66 -11.10 6.33
N SER A 128 3.07 -12.36 6.41
CA SER A 128 3.82 -13.01 5.34
C SER A 128 3.08 -12.96 4.01
N PRO A 129 3.79 -12.74 2.89
CA PRO A 129 3.17 -12.75 1.59
C PRO A 129 2.52 -14.10 1.26
N ILE A 130 1.37 -14.01 0.59
CA ILE A 130 0.63 -15.16 0.08
C ILE A 130 0.63 -15.09 -1.44
N PHE A 131 0.84 -16.23 -2.09
CA PHE A 131 0.69 -16.32 -3.53
C PHE A 131 -0.79 -16.41 -3.90
N VAL A 132 -1.24 -15.48 -4.72
CA VAL A 132 -2.61 -15.44 -5.24
C VAL A 132 -2.56 -15.64 -6.74
N ALA A 133 -3.18 -16.69 -7.21
CA ALA A 133 -3.26 -16.98 -8.64
C ALA A 133 -4.20 -16.00 -9.35
N THR A 134 -3.90 -15.66 -10.60
CA THR A 134 -4.80 -14.84 -11.41
C THR A 134 -6.19 -15.50 -11.54
N PRO A 135 -7.27 -14.71 -11.69
CA PRO A 135 -7.26 -13.26 -11.99
C PRO A 135 -7.22 -12.35 -10.76
N ASP A 136 -7.23 -12.88 -9.55
CA ASP A 136 -7.37 -12.09 -8.34
C ASP A 136 -6.05 -11.37 -7.99
N GLN A 137 -6.14 -10.07 -7.76
CA GLN A 137 -5.01 -9.20 -7.42
C GLN A 137 -5.09 -8.70 -5.97
N TYR A 138 -5.87 -9.36 -5.15
CA TYR A 138 -6.13 -8.97 -3.78
C TYR A 138 -6.32 -10.20 -2.89
N LEU A 139 -6.16 -9.99 -1.60
CA LEU A 139 -6.39 -11.01 -0.59
C LEU A 139 -7.85 -11.03 -0.13
N GLU A 140 -8.36 -12.22 0.13
CA GLU A 140 -9.66 -12.38 0.79
C GLU A 140 -9.56 -11.95 2.26
N THR A 141 -10.70 -11.62 2.86
CA THR A 141 -10.79 -11.17 4.25
C THR A 141 -10.10 -12.12 5.22
N THR A 142 -10.27 -13.43 5.04
CA THR A 142 -9.63 -14.45 5.89
C THR A 142 -8.11 -14.50 5.73
N GLN A 143 -7.62 -14.30 4.51
CA GLN A 143 -6.19 -14.31 4.21
C GLN A 143 -5.47 -13.09 4.79
N ARG A 144 -6.13 -11.94 4.77
CA ARG A 144 -5.56 -10.67 5.24
C ARG A 144 -5.85 -10.35 6.70
N GLY A 145 -6.81 -11.03 7.32
CA GLY A 145 -7.25 -10.76 8.68
C GLY A 145 -8.18 -9.55 8.81
N GLY A 146 -8.92 -9.23 7.75
CA GLY A 146 -9.83 -8.09 7.72
C GLY A 146 -9.13 -6.77 7.43
N ILE A 147 -9.82 -5.66 7.71
CA ILE A 147 -9.29 -4.30 7.59
C ILE A 147 -8.52 -3.97 8.86
N SER A 148 -7.31 -3.43 8.70
CA SER A 148 -6.48 -3.02 9.83
C SER A 148 -5.60 -1.83 9.47
N PHE A 149 -5.43 -0.94 10.44
CA PHE A 149 -4.51 0.19 10.37
C PHE A 149 -3.32 0.04 11.32
N ASP A 150 -3.05 -1.20 11.72
CA ASP A 150 -1.96 -1.51 12.64
C ASP A 150 -0.60 -1.23 12.01
N THR A 151 0.32 -0.78 12.84
CA THR A 151 1.68 -0.41 12.46
C THR A 151 2.73 -1.33 13.05
N TYR A 152 2.37 -2.56 13.29
CA TYR A 152 3.31 -3.59 13.68
C TYR A 152 3.49 -4.61 12.55
N THR A 153 4.62 -5.31 12.59
CA THR A 153 4.93 -6.40 11.69
C THR A 153 4.93 -7.70 12.47
N GLN A 154 4.34 -8.74 11.89
CA GLN A 154 4.53 -10.07 12.45
C GLN A 154 5.93 -10.56 12.08
N GLU A 155 6.59 -11.27 12.99
CA GLU A 155 7.79 -12.01 12.61
C GLU A 155 7.44 -13.03 11.52
N ILE A 156 8.16 -12.95 10.42
CA ILE A 156 7.91 -13.74 9.22
C ILE A 156 8.97 -14.85 9.10
#